data_860862aa4483584a05177c43612dec86
#
_entry.id   860862aa4483584a05177c43612dec86
#
_cell.length_a   1.000
_cell.length_b   1.000
_cell.length_c   1.000
_cell.angle_alpha   90.00
_cell.angle_beta   90.00
_cell.angle_gamma   90.00
#
_symmetry.space_group_name_H-M   'P 1'
#
loop_
_entity.id
_entity.type
_entity.pdbx_description
1 polymer ?
#
loop_
_entity_poly.entity_id
_entity_poly.type
_entity_poly.pdbx_seq_one_letter_code
_entity_poly.pdbx_strand_id
1 'polypeptide(L)'
;MSSRTAAGTVRAALAEVAKALAHEHRVELIQQLAQGPRSVEALAERVGLNLANASQHLQQLHGAGLVSRQREGKRVVYRLADEAERDIVSLLGALRHVAEHAVASMERIVTAYFRARDELEPVAAKELLTRLRQGDVVILDVRPEDEYGLGHLPGALNIPLRQLEQRIAELPREQEIIAYCRGPYCVLSFEAVAELRTRGFKVRRLENGFPEWKAAGLPIELAA
;
A
#
# COMPACT_ATOMS: atom_id res chain seq x y z
N MET A 1 -1.58 -41.19 -6.33
CA MET A 1 -0.97 -40.37 -5.25
C MET A 1 -1.87 -40.54 -4.01
N SER A 2 -1.32 -40.93 -2.83
CA SER A 2 -2.11 -41.09 -1.61
C SER A 2 -2.60 -39.73 -1.10
N SER A 3 -3.79 -39.66 -0.47
CA SER A 3 -4.34 -38.45 0.13
C SER A 3 -3.38 -37.79 1.16
N ARG A 4 -2.64 -38.62 1.91
CA ARG A 4 -1.61 -38.16 2.85
C ARG A 4 -0.43 -37.49 2.17
N THR A 5 -0.01 -37.97 1.00
CA THR A 5 1.05 -37.36 0.17
C THR A 5 0.59 -36.04 -0.44
N ALA A 6 -0.65 -35.99 -0.94
CA ALA A 6 -1.22 -34.74 -1.47
C ALA A 6 -1.29 -33.62 -0.41
N ALA A 7 -1.81 -33.95 0.77
CA ALA A 7 -1.86 -33.00 1.90
C ALA A 7 -0.46 -32.55 2.36
N GLY A 8 0.55 -33.45 2.30
CA GLY A 8 1.95 -33.11 2.56
C GLY A 8 2.50 -32.08 1.57
N THR A 9 2.25 -32.30 0.28
CA THR A 9 2.68 -31.39 -0.79
C THR A 9 2.05 -29.99 -0.63
N VAL A 10 0.76 -29.91 -0.32
CA VAL A 10 0.08 -28.62 -0.07
C VAL A 10 0.72 -27.87 1.11
N ARG A 11 0.96 -28.57 2.24
CA ARG A 11 1.61 -27.92 3.40
C ARG A 11 3.02 -27.43 3.07
N ALA A 12 3.79 -28.19 2.28
CA ALA A 12 5.12 -27.79 1.86
C ALA A 12 5.07 -26.52 0.99
N ALA A 13 4.14 -26.42 0.03
CA ALA A 13 3.94 -25.23 -0.78
C ALA A 13 3.55 -24.01 0.05
N LEU A 14 2.64 -24.16 1.02
CA LEU A 14 2.30 -23.08 1.94
C LEU A 14 3.51 -22.62 2.76
N ALA A 15 4.35 -23.55 3.21
CA ALA A 15 5.56 -23.23 3.95
C ALA A 15 6.59 -22.47 3.09
N GLU A 16 6.71 -22.79 1.81
CA GLU A 16 7.61 -22.06 0.89
C GLU A 16 7.16 -20.61 0.71
N VAL A 17 5.86 -20.36 0.52
CA VAL A 17 5.32 -18.98 0.46
C VAL A 17 5.59 -18.24 1.77
N ALA A 18 5.34 -18.86 2.93
CA ALA A 18 5.60 -18.25 4.22
C ALA A 18 7.08 -17.92 4.44
N LYS A 19 8.00 -18.83 4.06
CA LYS A 19 9.45 -18.56 4.09
C LYS A 19 9.86 -17.40 3.17
N ALA A 20 9.24 -17.30 1.99
CA ALA A 20 9.52 -16.22 1.07
C ALA A 20 9.11 -14.85 1.64
N LEU A 21 8.12 -14.79 2.53
CA LEU A 21 7.71 -13.55 3.22
C LEU A 21 8.47 -13.30 4.53
N ALA A 22 9.15 -14.29 5.09
CA ALA A 22 9.79 -14.21 6.40
C ALA A 22 11.10 -13.38 6.41
N HIS A 23 11.02 -12.14 5.90
CA HIS A 23 12.12 -11.16 5.93
C HIS A 23 11.56 -9.75 5.69
N GLU A 24 11.95 -8.77 6.51
CA GLU A 24 11.43 -7.40 6.45
C GLU A 24 11.55 -6.75 5.06
N HIS A 25 12.72 -6.82 4.42
CA HIS A 25 12.91 -6.26 3.08
C HIS A 25 12.07 -6.94 2.00
N ARG A 26 11.76 -8.23 2.14
CA ARG A 26 10.87 -8.90 1.18
C ARG A 26 9.42 -8.47 1.35
N VAL A 27 8.97 -8.28 2.59
CA VAL A 27 7.66 -7.67 2.86
C VAL A 27 7.60 -6.26 2.28
N GLU A 28 8.63 -5.45 2.50
CA GLU A 28 8.70 -4.09 1.97
C GLU A 28 8.73 -4.05 0.43
N LEU A 29 9.51 -4.92 -0.21
CA LEU A 29 9.52 -5.07 -1.68
C LEU A 29 8.13 -5.41 -2.23
N ILE A 30 7.40 -6.33 -1.61
CA ILE A 30 6.02 -6.66 -1.98
C ILE A 30 5.11 -5.42 -1.81
N GLN A 31 5.24 -4.67 -0.72
CA GLN A 31 4.47 -3.44 -0.50
C GLN A 31 4.75 -2.37 -1.57
N GLN A 32 6.02 -2.25 -2.01
CA GLN A 32 6.38 -1.35 -3.11
C GLN A 32 5.77 -1.82 -4.45
N LEU A 33 5.80 -3.13 -4.72
CA LEU A 33 5.23 -3.71 -5.94
C LEU A 33 3.69 -3.68 -5.94
N ALA A 34 3.05 -3.65 -4.79
CA ALA A 34 1.61 -3.44 -4.68
C ALA A 34 1.16 -2.03 -5.13
N GLN A 35 2.08 -1.06 -5.16
CA GLN A 35 1.82 0.26 -5.76
C GLN A 35 1.90 0.25 -7.29
N GLY A 36 2.60 -0.75 -7.88
CA GLY A 36 2.77 -0.92 -9.31
C GLY A 36 4.13 -1.50 -9.70
N PRO A 37 4.32 -1.83 -10.99
CA PRO A 37 5.57 -2.39 -11.51
C PRO A 37 6.76 -1.43 -11.33
N ARG A 38 7.95 -2.00 -11.03
CA ARG A 38 9.18 -1.21 -10.85
C ARG A 38 10.41 -1.97 -11.30
N SER A 39 11.43 -1.24 -11.74
CA SER A 39 12.75 -1.83 -12.00
C SER A 39 13.46 -2.20 -10.70
N VAL A 40 14.42 -3.12 -10.78
CA VAL A 40 15.19 -3.56 -9.62
C VAL A 40 15.98 -2.41 -8.99
N GLU A 41 16.46 -1.45 -9.79
CA GLU A 41 17.18 -0.27 -9.33
C GLU A 41 16.26 0.63 -8.48
N ALA A 42 15.06 0.92 -9.00
CA ALA A 42 14.07 1.72 -8.28
C ALA A 42 13.61 1.06 -6.98
N LEU A 43 13.47 -0.28 -6.97
CA LEU A 43 13.13 -1.03 -5.76
C LEU A 43 14.28 -0.98 -4.74
N ALA A 44 15.53 -1.16 -5.19
CA ALA A 44 16.71 -1.09 -4.32
C ALA A 44 16.82 0.26 -3.62
N GLU A 45 16.65 1.36 -4.37
CA GLU A 45 16.66 2.72 -3.84
C GLU A 45 15.56 2.94 -2.79
N ARG A 46 14.33 2.52 -3.08
CA ARG A 46 13.17 2.72 -2.19
C ARG A 46 13.24 1.96 -0.87
N VAL A 47 13.85 0.77 -0.91
CA VAL A 47 14.00 -0.12 0.26
C VAL A 47 15.34 0.12 0.98
N GLY A 48 16.18 1.02 0.47
CA GLY A 48 17.50 1.31 1.06
C GLY A 48 18.51 0.16 0.94
N LEU A 49 18.37 -0.68 -0.11
CA LEU A 49 19.24 -1.81 -0.36
C LEU A 49 20.24 -1.52 -1.48
N ASN A 50 21.40 -2.17 -1.45
CA ASN A 50 22.21 -2.26 -2.65
C ASN A 50 21.56 -3.17 -3.70
N LEU A 51 21.92 -2.98 -4.97
CA LEU A 51 21.32 -3.67 -6.10
C LEU A 51 21.43 -5.20 -6.01
N ALA A 52 22.55 -5.72 -5.51
CA ALA A 52 22.77 -7.15 -5.38
C ALA A 52 21.81 -7.78 -4.36
N ASN A 53 21.64 -7.16 -3.19
CA ASN A 53 20.73 -7.63 -2.15
C ASN A 53 19.27 -7.54 -2.60
N ALA A 54 18.87 -6.43 -3.20
CA ALA A 54 17.51 -6.28 -3.76
C ALA A 54 17.22 -7.37 -4.80
N SER A 55 18.16 -7.61 -5.73
CA SER A 55 18.04 -8.67 -6.73
C SER A 55 17.91 -10.06 -6.09
N GLN A 56 18.69 -10.36 -5.05
CA GLN A 56 18.61 -11.63 -4.34
C GLN A 56 17.25 -11.84 -3.67
N HIS A 57 16.72 -10.82 -2.97
CA HIS A 57 15.39 -10.89 -2.36
C HIS A 57 14.29 -11.04 -3.41
N LEU A 58 14.37 -10.31 -4.53
CA LEU A 58 13.41 -10.42 -5.62
C LEU A 58 13.46 -11.80 -6.30
N GLN A 59 14.64 -12.42 -6.43
CA GLN A 59 14.76 -13.79 -6.93
C GLN A 59 14.08 -14.81 -6.00
N GLN A 60 14.19 -14.64 -4.68
CA GLN A 60 13.51 -15.50 -3.72
C GLN A 60 11.98 -15.35 -3.81
N LEU A 61 11.48 -14.12 -3.93
CA LEU A 61 10.06 -13.86 -4.15
C LEU A 61 9.57 -14.43 -5.48
N HIS A 62 10.37 -14.31 -6.53
CA HIS A 62 10.07 -14.89 -7.85
C HIS A 62 10.04 -16.42 -7.80
N GLY A 63 11.01 -17.06 -7.12
CA GLY A 63 11.06 -18.51 -6.95
C GLY A 63 9.83 -19.07 -6.19
N ALA A 64 9.25 -18.27 -5.29
CA ALA A 64 8.01 -18.60 -4.58
C ALA A 64 6.72 -18.24 -5.37
N GLY A 65 6.84 -17.70 -6.58
CA GLY A 65 5.68 -17.32 -7.41
C GLY A 65 4.94 -16.05 -6.96
N LEU A 66 5.52 -15.27 -6.04
CA LEU A 66 4.89 -14.06 -5.53
C LEU A 66 5.07 -12.84 -6.45
N VAL A 67 6.13 -12.83 -7.23
CA VAL A 67 6.41 -11.78 -8.21
C VAL A 67 6.75 -12.37 -9.57
N SER A 68 6.40 -11.67 -10.61
CA SER A 68 6.85 -11.91 -11.98
C SER A 68 7.89 -10.86 -12.38
N ARG A 69 8.67 -11.16 -13.41
CA ARG A 69 9.67 -10.26 -13.95
C ARG A 69 9.61 -10.22 -15.45
N GLN A 70 9.82 -9.05 -16.02
CA GLN A 70 9.89 -8.84 -17.45
C GLN A 70 11.11 -7.98 -17.79
N ARG A 71 11.78 -8.30 -18.89
CA ARG A 71 12.87 -7.49 -19.41
C ARG A 71 12.32 -6.41 -20.32
N GLU A 72 12.59 -5.16 -19.98
CA GLU A 72 12.23 -3.98 -20.77
C GLU A 72 13.51 -3.26 -21.20
N GLY A 73 13.97 -3.58 -22.40
CA GLY A 73 15.24 -3.08 -22.90
C GLY A 73 16.43 -3.56 -22.05
N LYS A 74 17.10 -2.61 -21.40
CA LYS A 74 18.25 -2.89 -20.51
C LYS A 74 17.84 -3.15 -19.06
N ARG A 75 16.58 -2.89 -18.68
CA ARG A 75 16.07 -2.99 -17.30
C ARG A 75 15.31 -4.28 -17.09
N VAL A 76 15.31 -4.75 -15.87
CA VAL A 76 14.42 -5.83 -15.40
C VAL A 76 13.36 -5.20 -14.51
N VAL A 77 12.11 -5.29 -14.95
CA VAL A 77 10.94 -4.78 -14.22
C VAL A 77 10.27 -5.95 -13.51
N TYR A 78 10.00 -5.76 -12.22
CA TYR A 78 9.24 -6.67 -11.38
C TYR A 78 7.83 -6.14 -11.15
N ARG A 79 6.89 -7.06 -10.98
CA ARG A 79 5.50 -6.81 -10.59
C ARG A 79 5.01 -7.92 -9.67
N LEU A 80 3.93 -7.72 -8.94
CA LEU A 80 3.25 -8.85 -8.30
C LEU A 80 2.80 -9.84 -9.38
N ALA A 81 2.70 -11.12 -9.03
CA ALA A 81 2.19 -12.12 -9.96
C ALA A 81 0.71 -11.81 -10.26
N ASP A 82 0.37 -11.61 -11.54
CA ASP A 82 -0.94 -11.09 -11.98
C ASP A 82 -2.11 -11.92 -11.43
N GLU A 83 -2.00 -13.24 -11.46
CA GLU A 83 -3.02 -14.18 -10.97
C GLU A 83 -3.16 -14.17 -9.43
N ALA A 84 -2.15 -13.72 -8.71
CA ALA A 84 -2.08 -13.73 -7.24
C ALA A 84 -2.02 -12.33 -6.62
N GLU A 85 -2.04 -11.25 -7.39
CA GLU A 85 -1.88 -9.87 -6.88
C GLU A 85 -2.88 -9.58 -5.76
N ARG A 86 -4.16 -9.86 -5.98
CA ARG A 86 -5.22 -9.66 -4.98
C ARG A 86 -4.98 -10.47 -3.71
N ASP A 87 -4.62 -11.74 -3.87
CA ASP A 87 -4.41 -12.66 -2.75
C ASP A 87 -3.16 -12.28 -1.95
N ILE A 88 -2.09 -11.83 -2.62
CA ILE A 88 -0.87 -11.35 -1.97
C ILE A 88 -1.16 -10.11 -1.12
N VAL A 89 -1.91 -9.13 -1.65
CA VAL A 89 -2.30 -7.93 -0.90
C VAL A 89 -3.20 -8.30 0.29
N SER A 90 -4.16 -9.19 0.09
CA SER A 90 -5.04 -9.69 1.15
C SER A 90 -4.26 -10.44 2.24
N LEU A 91 -3.28 -11.26 1.85
CA LEU A 91 -2.40 -11.98 2.78
C LEU A 91 -1.57 -11.02 3.63
N LEU A 92 -1.00 -9.97 3.04
CA LEU A 92 -0.30 -8.93 3.80
C LEU A 92 -1.22 -8.22 4.79
N GLY A 93 -2.47 -7.95 4.39
CA GLY A 93 -3.49 -7.41 5.29
C GLY A 93 -3.79 -8.32 6.47
N ALA A 94 -3.96 -9.62 6.21
CA ALA A 94 -4.19 -10.62 7.26
C ALA A 94 -2.98 -10.78 8.19
N LEU A 95 -1.75 -10.83 7.64
CA LEU A 95 -0.52 -10.89 8.43
C LEU A 95 -0.37 -9.66 9.34
N ARG A 96 -0.68 -8.48 8.83
CA ARG A 96 -0.68 -7.25 9.61
C ARG A 96 -1.66 -7.35 10.78
N HIS A 97 -2.90 -7.75 10.52
CA HIS A 97 -3.92 -7.91 11.56
C HIS A 97 -3.48 -8.89 12.65
N VAL A 98 -2.87 -10.01 12.27
CA VAL A 98 -2.29 -10.97 13.24
C VAL A 98 -1.16 -10.30 14.04
N ALA A 99 -0.27 -9.56 13.38
CA ALA A 99 0.85 -8.91 14.06
C ALA A 99 0.40 -7.84 15.05
N GLU A 100 -0.67 -7.08 14.76
CA GLU A 100 -1.27 -6.10 15.69
C GLU A 100 -1.69 -6.71 17.02
N HIS A 101 -2.20 -7.93 17.01
CA HIS A 101 -2.68 -8.63 18.20
C HIS A 101 -1.63 -9.55 18.84
N ALA A 102 -0.72 -10.10 18.06
CA ALA A 102 0.26 -11.09 18.53
C ALA A 102 1.60 -10.47 18.93
N VAL A 103 1.95 -9.28 18.42
CA VAL A 103 3.24 -8.63 18.64
C VAL A 103 3.07 -7.39 19.50
N ALA A 104 3.32 -7.50 20.80
CA ALA A 104 3.13 -6.42 21.78
C ALA A 104 3.86 -5.09 21.42
N SER A 105 4.96 -5.16 20.67
CA SER A 105 5.64 -3.96 20.15
C SER A 105 4.81 -3.23 19.08
N MET A 106 4.13 -3.98 18.22
CA MET A 106 3.25 -3.42 17.19
C MET A 106 2.03 -2.74 17.81
N GLU A 107 1.37 -3.37 18.76
CA GLU A 107 0.24 -2.78 19.49
C GLU A 107 0.64 -1.45 20.16
N ARG A 108 1.83 -1.40 20.80
CA ARG A 108 2.33 -0.16 21.43
C ARG A 108 2.58 0.94 20.39
N ILE A 109 3.18 0.63 19.24
CA ILE A 109 3.43 1.59 18.17
C ILE A 109 2.10 2.08 17.58
N VAL A 110 1.17 1.18 17.29
CA VAL A 110 -0.17 1.53 16.77
C VAL A 110 -0.88 2.48 17.72
N THR A 111 -0.87 2.19 19.02
CA THR A 111 -1.52 3.03 20.02
C THR A 111 -0.80 4.38 20.20
N ALA A 112 0.53 4.36 20.41
CA ALA A 112 1.29 5.56 20.75
C ALA A 112 1.56 6.49 19.56
N TYR A 113 1.65 5.94 18.35
CA TYR A 113 2.00 6.74 17.17
C TYR A 113 0.79 7.02 16.27
N PHE A 114 0.07 5.98 15.85
CA PHE A 114 -1.00 6.14 14.85
C PHE A 114 -2.31 6.64 15.48
N ARG A 115 -2.80 6.01 16.54
CA ARG A 115 -4.05 6.44 17.20
C ARG A 115 -3.95 7.82 17.85
N ALA A 116 -2.78 8.18 18.39
CA ALA A 116 -2.56 9.49 18.96
C ALA A 116 -2.58 10.63 17.91
N ARG A 117 -2.37 10.33 16.62
CA ARG A 117 -2.38 11.30 15.52
C ARG A 117 -3.72 11.38 14.79
N ASP A 118 -4.53 10.37 14.89
CA ASP A 118 -5.83 10.32 14.22
C ASP A 118 -6.87 9.70 15.17
N GLU A 119 -7.55 10.57 15.90
CA GLU A 119 -8.62 10.19 16.84
C GLU A 119 -9.95 9.93 16.13
N LEU A 120 -10.10 10.37 14.87
CA LEU A 120 -11.32 10.15 14.10
C LEU A 120 -11.30 8.76 13.46
N GLU A 121 -12.47 8.13 13.43
CA GLU A 121 -12.62 6.88 12.70
C GLU A 121 -12.29 7.08 11.21
N PRO A 122 -11.49 6.20 10.61
CA PRO A 122 -11.20 6.25 9.20
C PRO A 122 -12.46 5.99 8.37
N VAL A 123 -12.47 6.50 7.15
CA VAL A 123 -13.58 6.33 6.21
C VAL A 123 -13.45 4.98 5.50
N ALA A 124 -14.48 4.14 5.57
CA ALA A 124 -14.51 2.89 4.83
C ALA A 124 -14.69 3.13 3.32
N ALA A 125 -14.14 2.24 2.48
CA ALA A 125 -14.22 2.36 1.02
C ALA A 125 -15.67 2.48 0.51
N LYS A 126 -16.61 1.73 1.10
CA LYS A 126 -18.04 1.79 0.74
C LYS A 126 -18.67 3.16 1.04
N GLU A 127 -18.32 3.75 2.16
CA GLU A 127 -18.76 5.11 2.52
C GLU A 127 -18.19 6.13 1.54
N LEU A 128 -16.90 6.05 1.24
CA LEU A 128 -16.24 6.94 0.28
C LEU A 128 -16.91 6.89 -1.10
N LEU A 129 -17.20 5.69 -1.64
CA LEU A 129 -17.90 5.52 -2.93
C LEU A 129 -19.27 6.18 -2.95
N THR A 130 -19.99 6.14 -1.84
CA THR A 130 -21.32 6.80 -1.73
C THR A 130 -21.16 8.31 -1.75
N ARG A 131 -20.24 8.84 -0.98
CA ARG A 131 -20.01 10.28 -0.85
C ARG A 131 -19.41 10.92 -2.11
N LEU A 132 -18.59 10.17 -2.85
CA LEU A 132 -18.10 10.61 -4.16
C LEU A 132 -19.22 10.83 -5.18
N ARG A 133 -20.22 9.95 -5.20
CA ARG A 133 -21.38 10.10 -6.08
C ARG A 133 -22.23 11.33 -5.73
N GLN A 134 -22.19 11.76 -4.48
CA GLN A 134 -22.91 12.94 -3.98
C GLN A 134 -22.12 14.24 -4.19
N GLY A 135 -20.82 14.15 -4.51
CA GLY A 135 -19.97 15.33 -4.65
C GLY A 135 -19.59 16.01 -3.32
N ASP A 136 -19.76 15.31 -2.20
CA ASP A 136 -19.64 15.86 -0.84
C ASP A 136 -18.20 15.90 -0.34
N VAL A 137 -17.25 15.24 -1.01
CA VAL A 137 -15.88 15.07 -0.55
C VAL A 137 -14.88 15.28 -1.65
N VAL A 138 -13.66 15.67 -1.29
CA VAL A 138 -12.48 15.69 -2.14
C VAL A 138 -11.54 14.59 -1.70
N ILE A 139 -11.03 13.82 -2.65
CA ILE A 139 -10.02 12.79 -2.39
C ILE A 139 -8.64 13.41 -2.54
N LEU A 140 -7.77 13.19 -1.55
CA LEU A 140 -6.40 13.64 -1.55
C LEU A 140 -5.44 12.42 -1.53
N ASP A 141 -4.68 12.26 -2.61
CA ASP A 141 -3.57 11.30 -2.68
C ASP A 141 -2.28 11.97 -2.21
N VAL A 142 -1.72 11.53 -1.09
CA VAL A 142 -0.48 12.08 -0.53
C VAL A 142 0.77 11.28 -0.89
N ARG A 143 0.63 10.29 -1.79
CA ARG A 143 1.75 9.51 -2.32
C ARG A 143 2.60 10.36 -3.28
N PRO A 144 3.87 9.96 -3.51
CA PRO A 144 4.69 10.53 -4.57
C PRO A 144 4.01 10.46 -5.95
N GLU A 145 4.32 11.42 -6.83
CA GLU A 145 3.72 11.55 -8.17
C GLU A 145 3.91 10.29 -9.03
N ASP A 146 5.05 9.62 -8.91
CA ASP A 146 5.35 8.40 -9.64
C ASP A 146 4.47 7.20 -9.21
N GLU A 147 4.00 7.18 -7.96
CA GLU A 147 3.02 6.18 -7.48
C GLU A 147 1.60 6.53 -7.92
N TYR A 148 1.25 7.80 -7.86
CA TYR A 148 -0.01 8.29 -8.38
C TYR A 148 -0.16 7.98 -9.88
N GLY A 149 0.92 8.17 -10.64
CA GLY A 149 0.95 7.88 -12.08
C GLY A 149 0.72 6.40 -12.43
N LEU A 150 1.08 5.47 -11.54
CA LEU A 150 0.83 4.04 -11.72
C LEU A 150 -0.62 3.63 -11.44
N GLY A 151 -1.41 4.52 -10.87
CA GLY A 151 -2.82 4.35 -10.58
C GLY A 151 -3.23 5.07 -9.29
N HIS A 152 -4.46 5.57 -9.28
CA HIS A 152 -5.02 6.32 -8.16
C HIS A 152 -6.54 6.16 -8.09
N LEU A 153 -7.15 6.62 -7.00
CA LEU A 153 -8.60 6.64 -6.85
C LEU A 153 -9.21 7.67 -7.82
N PRO A 154 -10.39 7.40 -8.41
CA PRO A 154 -11.00 8.29 -9.39
C PRO A 154 -11.21 9.70 -8.84
N GLY A 155 -10.77 10.70 -9.62
CA GLY A 155 -10.89 12.11 -9.27
C GLY A 155 -10.00 12.56 -8.12
N ALA A 156 -9.02 11.77 -7.68
CA ALA A 156 -8.13 12.14 -6.60
C ALA A 156 -7.16 13.27 -7.01
N LEU A 157 -7.05 14.29 -6.18
CA LEU A 157 -6.04 15.31 -6.28
C LEU A 157 -4.73 14.79 -5.70
N ASN A 158 -3.63 14.81 -6.46
CA ASN A 158 -2.33 14.41 -5.94
C ASN A 158 -1.55 15.60 -5.41
N ILE A 159 -1.36 15.62 -4.10
CA ILE A 159 -0.42 16.52 -3.44
C ILE A 159 0.46 15.69 -2.51
N PRO A 160 1.65 15.30 -2.95
CA PRO A 160 2.60 14.59 -2.10
C PRO A 160 2.85 15.32 -0.79
N LEU A 161 2.96 14.58 0.32
CA LEU A 161 3.13 15.17 1.66
C LEU A 161 4.22 16.26 1.70
N ARG A 162 5.35 16.04 1.03
CA ARG A 162 6.46 17.01 0.95
C ARG A 162 6.09 18.35 0.29
N GLN A 163 5.01 18.39 -0.49
CA GLN A 163 4.52 19.57 -1.21
C GLN A 163 3.27 20.16 -0.56
N LEU A 164 2.71 19.48 0.46
CA LEU A 164 1.41 19.79 1.04
C LEU A 164 1.35 21.24 1.53
N GLU A 165 2.37 21.71 2.25
CA GLU A 165 2.44 23.07 2.77
C GLU A 165 2.40 24.13 1.64
N GLN A 166 3.12 23.88 0.55
CA GLN A 166 3.22 24.83 -0.58
C GLN A 166 1.94 24.85 -1.42
N ARG A 167 1.22 23.73 -1.51
CA ARG A 167 0.06 23.54 -2.36
C ARG A 167 -1.27 23.50 -1.61
N ILE A 168 -1.26 23.85 -0.32
CA ILE A 168 -2.46 23.79 0.52
C ILE A 168 -3.60 24.69 0.01
N ALA A 169 -3.27 25.75 -0.74
CA ALA A 169 -4.24 26.67 -1.35
C ALA A 169 -5.10 26.00 -2.44
N GLU A 170 -4.66 24.87 -2.98
CA GLU A 170 -5.42 24.09 -3.97
C GLU A 170 -6.56 23.30 -3.32
N LEU A 171 -6.54 23.13 -1.99
CA LEU A 171 -7.54 22.36 -1.26
C LEU A 171 -8.77 23.19 -0.91
N PRO A 172 -9.99 22.67 -1.16
CA PRO A 172 -11.22 23.36 -0.79
C PRO A 172 -11.40 23.40 0.72
N ARG A 173 -11.79 24.55 1.27
CA ARG A 173 -12.01 24.73 2.71
C ARG A 173 -13.39 24.28 3.17
N GLU A 174 -14.38 24.30 2.31
CA GLU A 174 -15.77 24.05 2.64
C GLU A 174 -16.13 22.54 2.57
N GLN A 175 -15.40 21.76 1.77
CA GLN A 175 -15.62 20.34 1.61
C GLN A 175 -14.73 19.52 2.56
N GLU A 176 -15.22 18.35 2.94
CA GLU A 176 -14.40 17.39 3.67
C GLU A 176 -13.40 16.72 2.72
N ILE A 177 -12.17 16.59 3.18
CA ILE A 177 -11.08 15.95 2.46
C ILE A 177 -10.89 14.53 3.00
N ILE A 178 -10.84 13.55 2.11
CA ILE A 178 -10.50 12.18 2.48
C ILE A 178 -9.10 11.89 1.94
N ALA A 179 -8.12 11.88 2.84
CA ALA A 179 -6.73 11.61 2.50
C ALA A 179 -6.43 10.12 2.48
N TYR A 180 -5.67 9.65 1.50
CA TYR A 180 -5.22 8.26 1.44
C TYR A 180 -3.76 8.13 1.03
N CYS A 181 -3.20 6.93 1.24
CA CYS A 181 -1.82 6.61 0.96
C CYS A 181 -1.66 5.13 0.55
N ARG A 182 -0.52 4.52 0.89
CA ARG A 182 -0.13 3.14 0.57
C ARG A 182 -0.84 2.07 1.39
N GLY A 183 -1.47 2.43 2.50
CA GLY A 183 -2.14 1.47 3.39
C GLY A 183 -2.46 2.06 4.77
N PRO A 184 -3.08 1.27 5.65
CA PRO A 184 -3.63 1.76 6.92
C PRO A 184 -2.60 2.34 7.89
N TYR A 185 -1.34 1.92 7.82
CA TYR A 185 -0.24 2.45 8.64
C TYR A 185 0.79 3.24 7.82
N CYS A 186 0.37 3.84 6.73
CA CYS A 186 1.23 4.73 5.99
C CYS A 186 1.35 6.07 6.71
N VAL A 187 2.54 6.37 7.21
CA VAL A 187 2.85 7.61 7.95
C VAL A 187 2.42 8.86 7.18
N LEU A 188 2.56 8.87 5.84
CA LEU A 188 2.25 10.05 5.02
C LEU A 188 0.80 10.53 5.17
N SER A 189 -0.18 9.61 5.25
CA SER A 189 -1.59 10.01 5.41
C SER A 189 -1.89 10.52 6.83
N PHE A 190 -1.24 9.97 7.86
CA PHE A 190 -1.41 10.46 9.24
C PHE A 190 -0.81 11.85 9.42
N GLU A 191 0.38 12.10 8.87
CA GLU A 191 1.04 13.40 8.93
C GLU A 191 0.25 14.44 8.13
N ALA A 192 -0.22 14.10 6.92
CA ALA A 192 -1.04 14.99 6.12
C ALA A 192 -2.35 15.37 6.83
N VAL A 193 -3.05 14.41 7.42
CA VAL A 193 -4.28 14.66 8.17
C VAL A 193 -4.01 15.54 9.39
N ALA A 194 -2.97 15.26 10.17
CA ALA A 194 -2.59 16.05 11.32
C ALA A 194 -2.27 17.51 10.91
N GLU A 195 -1.48 17.71 9.87
CA GLU A 195 -1.12 19.03 9.34
C GLU A 195 -2.35 19.82 8.85
N LEU A 196 -3.21 19.19 8.05
CA LEU A 196 -4.40 19.84 7.53
C LEU A 196 -5.38 20.23 8.62
N ARG A 197 -5.55 19.40 9.66
CA ARG A 197 -6.40 19.74 10.84
C ARG A 197 -5.88 20.94 11.60
N THR A 198 -4.57 21.06 11.82
CA THR A 198 -4.00 22.24 12.49
C THR A 198 -4.26 23.54 11.73
N ARG A 199 -4.49 23.45 10.40
CA ARG A 199 -4.81 24.59 9.51
C ARG A 199 -6.33 24.78 9.29
N GLY A 200 -7.16 24.05 10.05
CA GLY A 200 -8.61 24.22 10.08
C GLY A 200 -9.37 23.50 8.97
N PHE A 201 -8.74 22.56 8.24
CA PHE A 201 -9.46 21.75 7.25
C PHE A 201 -10.24 20.62 7.91
N LYS A 202 -11.40 20.31 7.35
CA LYS A 202 -12.16 19.11 7.68
C LYS A 202 -11.53 17.94 6.91
N VAL A 203 -10.79 17.08 7.60
CA VAL A 203 -10.09 15.99 6.94
C VAL A 203 -10.16 14.69 7.75
N ARG A 204 -10.42 13.60 7.07
CA ARG A 204 -10.37 12.23 7.58
C ARG A 204 -9.47 11.38 6.69
N ARG A 205 -9.08 10.25 7.20
CA ARG A 205 -8.25 9.29 6.48
C ARG A 205 -9.11 8.17 5.89
N LEU A 206 -8.78 7.69 4.69
CA LEU A 206 -9.31 6.44 4.20
C LEU A 206 -8.74 5.28 5.04
N GLU A 207 -9.58 4.32 5.40
CA GLU A 207 -9.22 3.17 6.24
C GLU A 207 -8.07 2.36 5.63
N ASN A 208 -8.17 2.09 4.34
CA ASN A 208 -7.20 1.33 3.56
C ASN A 208 -6.45 2.25 2.58
N GLY A 209 -5.40 1.72 1.94
CA GLY A 209 -4.66 2.45 0.92
C GLY A 209 -5.06 2.06 -0.50
N PHE A 210 -4.30 2.59 -1.46
CA PHE A 210 -4.48 2.28 -2.88
C PHE A 210 -4.37 0.78 -3.22
N PRO A 211 -3.40 -0.01 -2.68
CA PRO A 211 -3.32 -1.43 -2.98
C PRO A 211 -4.57 -2.21 -2.59
N GLU A 212 -5.09 -1.98 -1.39
CA GLU A 212 -6.30 -2.65 -0.90
C GLU A 212 -7.53 -2.22 -1.71
N TRP A 213 -7.63 -0.94 -2.10
CA TRP A 213 -8.66 -0.43 -2.99
C TRP A 213 -8.65 -1.16 -4.34
N LYS A 214 -7.47 -1.24 -4.98
CA LYS A 214 -7.26 -1.95 -6.25
C LYS A 214 -7.55 -3.44 -6.12
N ALA A 215 -7.05 -4.09 -5.06
CA ALA A 215 -7.28 -5.52 -4.80
C ALA A 215 -8.75 -5.86 -4.58
N ALA A 216 -9.53 -4.92 -4.04
CA ALA A 216 -10.99 -5.05 -3.92
C ALA A 216 -11.73 -4.92 -5.27
N GLY A 217 -11.03 -4.67 -6.38
CA GLY A 217 -11.62 -4.49 -7.72
C GLY A 217 -12.39 -3.18 -7.86
N LEU A 218 -12.10 -2.18 -7.04
CA LEU A 218 -12.73 -0.87 -7.11
C LEU A 218 -12.14 -0.03 -8.25
N PRO A 219 -12.89 0.96 -8.78
CA PRO A 219 -12.44 1.79 -9.89
C PRO A 219 -11.12 2.51 -9.59
N ILE A 220 -10.23 2.55 -10.57
CA ILE A 220 -8.97 3.30 -10.53
C ILE A 220 -8.82 4.11 -11.82
N GLU A 221 -8.04 5.18 -11.74
CA GLU A 221 -7.59 5.97 -12.88
C GLU A 221 -6.07 5.86 -13.02
N LEU A 222 -5.58 6.00 -14.24
CA LEU A 222 -4.17 6.11 -14.55
C LEU A 222 -3.89 7.57 -14.92
N ALA A 223 -2.73 8.10 -14.55
CA ALA A 223 -2.33 9.41 -15.06
C ALA A 223 -2.16 9.34 -16.57
N ALA A 224 -2.67 10.35 -17.26
CA ALA A 224 -2.60 10.47 -18.72
C ALA A 224 -1.16 10.70 -19.22
#